data_3a54ffabd52222e3f806510fdcd8b952
#
_entry.id   3a54ffabd52222e3f806510fdcd8b952
#
_cell.length_a   1.000
_cell.length_b   1.000
_cell.length_c   1.000
_cell.angle_alpha   90.00
_cell.angle_beta   90.00
_cell.angle_gamma   90.00
#
_symmetry.space_group_name_H-M   'P 1'
#
loop_
_entity.id
_entity.type
_entity.pdbx_description
1 polymer ?
#
loop_
_entity_poly.entity_id
_entity_poly.type
_entity_poly.pdbx_seq_one_letter_code
_entity_poly.pdbx_strand_id
1 'polypeptide(L)'
;MVGGYRIGMHFLASALRFLEPRVDDDFVDRLHYLYTSTLVLMFAVLVSAKQYVGHPIECFVPAQFTRAMEQYTENYCWVQNTYWIPFQDLIPHRLDDRERRQIGYYQWVPFVLAVAALMFHIPSSVWRMLSSQSGLNAALVLQLACQEQNVDPLVRNKTIDVLARHIDDALMYQREHGARKKNIYIFAVVRVGKFYGAYVSTVYVFIKTLHLCNVIIQFLLLNSFLETAEYPLFGAHVLYDLLLGREWRDSGKFPRVTLCDFEIRVLGNVHRHTVQCVLVVNMLTEKIFIFLWIWLSVLGLITALNLLFWLCALASAHCRQNFVAKHLDMESDQIGRFTDRFLRPDGVFLLQMIASHAGNLTCAKVTEALWLIFLRRSGKPVLDEKVESSDRGEWESNDDAARKESLPRRESWHEPPLPPPMPQLPIRSHYV
;
A
#
# COMPACT_ATOMS: atom_id res chain seq x y z
N MET A 1 36.06 -11.98 -3.34
CA MET A 1 34.85 -12.27 -2.54
C MET A 1 34.16 -11.03 -1.92
N VAL A 2 34.83 -9.88 -1.75
CA VAL A 2 34.30 -8.67 -1.13
C VAL A 2 33.28 -7.91 -2.03
N GLY A 3 33.36 -8.03 -3.34
CA GLY A 3 32.46 -7.37 -4.29
C GLY A 3 31.02 -7.90 -4.31
N GLY A 4 30.84 -9.22 -4.13
CA GLY A 4 29.52 -9.85 -4.14
C GLY A 4 28.65 -9.49 -2.93
N TYR A 5 29.24 -9.29 -1.77
CA TYR A 5 28.53 -8.88 -0.54
C TYR A 5 28.00 -7.44 -0.64
N ARG A 6 28.72 -6.53 -1.28
CA ARG A 6 28.26 -5.15 -1.49
C ARG A 6 27.04 -5.08 -2.44
N ILE A 7 27.05 -5.84 -3.53
CA ILE A 7 25.94 -5.89 -4.48
C ILE A 7 24.70 -6.51 -3.81
N GLY A 8 24.88 -7.59 -3.03
CA GLY A 8 23.79 -8.20 -2.25
C GLY A 8 23.19 -7.25 -1.21
N MET A 9 24.01 -6.49 -0.49
CA MET A 9 23.55 -5.49 0.50
C MET A 9 22.81 -4.32 -0.15
N HIS A 10 23.27 -3.83 -1.31
CA HIS A 10 22.55 -2.79 -2.04
C HIS A 10 21.20 -3.27 -2.59
N PHE A 11 21.15 -4.51 -3.07
CA PHE A 11 19.89 -5.12 -3.52
C PHE A 11 18.94 -5.32 -2.36
N LEU A 12 19.41 -5.82 -1.22
CA LEU A 12 18.62 -5.98 0.00
C LEU A 12 18.13 -4.64 0.54
N ALA A 13 19.00 -3.63 0.60
CA ALA A 13 18.65 -2.27 1.00
C ALA A 13 17.62 -1.62 0.05
N SER A 14 17.73 -1.85 -1.27
CA SER A 14 16.73 -1.42 -2.23
C SER A 14 15.41 -2.15 -2.04
N ALA A 15 15.43 -3.46 -1.81
CA ALA A 15 14.23 -4.24 -1.54
C ALA A 15 13.54 -3.79 -0.24
N LEU A 16 14.30 -3.48 0.81
CA LEU A 16 13.77 -2.96 2.07
C LEU A 16 13.13 -1.57 1.92
N ARG A 17 13.62 -0.73 1.00
CA ARG A 17 12.97 0.58 0.70
C ARG A 17 11.59 0.43 0.06
N PHE A 18 11.29 -0.68 -0.60
CA PHE A 18 9.93 -0.96 -1.08
C PHE A 18 8.96 -1.27 0.05
N LEU A 19 9.47 -1.67 1.21
CA LEU A 19 8.68 -1.97 2.42
C LEU A 19 8.49 -0.75 3.32
N GLU A 20 9.10 0.40 3.02
CA GLU A 20 8.88 1.62 3.81
C GLU A 20 7.46 2.16 3.58
N PRO A 21 6.68 2.37 4.66
CA PRO A 21 5.34 2.94 4.54
C PRO A 21 5.44 4.39 4.02
N ARG A 22 4.55 4.74 3.13
CA ARG A 22 4.50 6.08 2.54
C ARG A 22 3.73 7.03 3.46
N VAL A 23 3.98 8.32 3.31
CA VAL A 23 3.32 9.37 4.10
C VAL A 23 2.02 9.82 3.41
N ASP A 24 1.93 9.66 2.08
CA ASP A 24 0.85 10.19 1.23
C ASP A 24 -0.24 9.15 0.87
N ASP A 25 -0.36 8.08 1.67
CA ASP A 25 -1.36 7.02 1.51
C ASP A 25 -2.18 6.81 2.79
N ASP A 26 -3.33 6.17 2.68
CA ASP A 26 -4.10 5.79 3.85
C ASP A 26 -3.76 4.36 4.33
N PHE A 27 -4.32 3.96 5.48
CA PHE A 27 -4.10 2.63 6.04
C PHE A 27 -4.52 1.51 5.10
N VAL A 28 -5.61 1.70 4.34
CA VAL A 28 -6.12 0.69 3.41
C VAL A 28 -5.17 0.51 2.22
N ASP A 29 -4.56 1.59 1.71
CA ASP A 29 -3.54 1.48 0.66
C ASP A 29 -2.32 0.69 1.16
N ARG A 30 -1.86 0.95 2.41
CA ARG A 30 -0.77 0.17 3.04
C ARG A 30 -1.13 -1.29 3.20
N LEU A 31 -2.40 -1.58 3.49
CA LEU A 31 -2.89 -2.96 3.60
C LEU A 31 -2.72 -3.72 2.28
N HIS A 32 -2.83 -3.05 1.13
CA HIS A 32 -2.61 -3.65 -0.19
C HIS A 32 -1.13 -3.84 -0.51
N TYR A 33 -0.39 -2.73 -0.66
CA TYR A 33 0.95 -2.81 -1.25
C TYR A 33 2.02 -3.28 -0.25
N LEU A 34 1.83 -3.05 1.04
CA LEU A 34 2.80 -3.44 2.06
C LEU A 34 2.42 -4.79 2.68
N TYR A 35 1.27 -4.87 3.36
CA TYR A 35 0.92 -6.06 4.14
C TYR A 35 0.52 -7.25 3.26
N THR A 36 -0.42 -7.06 2.33
CA THR A 36 -0.89 -8.15 1.47
C THR A 36 0.20 -8.64 0.53
N SER A 37 0.94 -7.73 -0.10
CA SER A 37 2.04 -8.10 -0.98
C SER A 37 3.14 -8.87 -0.23
N THR A 38 3.55 -8.41 0.95
CA THR A 38 4.54 -9.10 1.79
C THR A 38 4.05 -10.47 2.24
N LEU A 39 2.78 -10.58 2.64
CA LEU A 39 2.15 -11.84 3.04
C LEU A 39 2.16 -12.86 1.91
N VAL A 40 1.71 -12.45 0.71
CA VAL A 40 1.67 -13.34 -0.47
C VAL A 40 3.07 -13.73 -0.92
N LEU A 41 4.03 -12.79 -0.87
CA LEU A 41 5.44 -13.09 -1.17
C LEU A 41 6.05 -14.07 -0.15
N MET A 42 5.72 -13.94 1.12
CA MET A 42 6.14 -14.89 2.17
C MET A 42 5.61 -16.30 1.87
N PHE A 43 4.35 -16.43 1.45
CA PHE A 43 3.81 -17.72 1.02
C PHE A 43 4.50 -18.26 -0.23
N ALA A 44 4.82 -17.41 -1.21
CA ALA A 44 5.59 -17.83 -2.38
C ALA A 44 6.95 -18.42 -1.99
N VAL A 45 7.66 -17.75 -1.08
CA VAL A 45 8.95 -18.23 -0.56
C VAL A 45 8.79 -19.54 0.24
N LEU A 46 7.76 -19.65 1.08
CA LEU A 46 7.48 -20.84 1.86
C LEU A 46 7.22 -22.07 0.96
N VAL A 47 6.37 -21.91 -0.06
CA VAL A 47 6.07 -23.00 -1.02
C VAL A 47 7.31 -23.32 -1.85
N SER A 48 8.08 -22.33 -2.31
CA SER A 48 9.36 -22.55 -3.01
C SER A 48 10.36 -23.33 -2.15
N ALA A 49 10.51 -22.96 -0.89
CA ALA A 49 11.40 -23.66 0.03
C ALA A 49 10.98 -25.13 0.20
N LYS A 50 9.70 -25.43 0.32
CA LYS A 50 9.21 -26.80 0.41
C LYS A 50 9.43 -27.59 -0.89
N GLN A 51 9.33 -26.93 -2.06
CA GLN A 51 9.53 -27.56 -3.36
C GLN A 51 11.00 -27.86 -3.67
N TYR A 52 11.91 -26.95 -3.36
CA TYR A 52 13.31 -27.03 -3.81
C TYR A 52 14.30 -27.51 -2.72
N VAL A 53 13.98 -27.30 -1.45
CA VAL A 53 14.85 -27.69 -0.33
C VAL A 53 14.29 -28.90 0.41
N GLY A 54 12.96 -29.08 0.42
CA GLY A 54 12.30 -30.21 1.06
C GLY A 54 12.04 -31.38 0.10
N HIS A 55 11.28 -32.36 0.60
CA HIS A 55 10.69 -33.44 -0.22
C HIS A 55 9.26 -33.05 -0.56
N PRO A 56 8.98 -32.58 -1.81
CA PRO A 56 7.65 -32.13 -2.21
C PRO A 56 6.69 -33.30 -2.45
N ILE A 57 7.23 -34.44 -2.81
CA ILE A 57 6.54 -35.69 -3.11
C ILE A 57 7.26 -36.85 -2.44
N GLU A 58 6.51 -37.83 -1.96
CA GLU A 58 7.00 -39.08 -1.41
C GLU A 58 6.23 -40.23 -2.08
N CYS A 59 6.95 -41.19 -2.64
CA CYS A 59 6.33 -42.28 -3.42
C CYS A 59 6.51 -43.66 -2.76
N PHE A 60 5.45 -44.41 -2.68
CA PHE A 60 5.49 -45.79 -2.21
C PHE A 60 6.03 -46.72 -3.31
N VAL A 61 7.26 -47.15 -3.16
CA VAL A 61 7.94 -48.04 -4.13
C VAL A 61 8.04 -49.46 -3.61
N PRO A 62 8.10 -50.46 -4.50
CA PRO A 62 8.31 -51.88 -4.11
C PRO A 62 9.61 -52.08 -3.32
N ALA A 63 9.62 -53.04 -2.39
CA ALA A 63 10.77 -53.31 -1.50
C ALA A 63 12.08 -53.68 -2.23
N GLN A 64 12.00 -54.04 -3.52
CA GLN A 64 13.15 -54.35 -4.35
C GLN A 64 13.92 -53.09 -4.82
N PHE A 65 13.34 -51.91 -4.68
CA PHE A 65 13.98 -50.67 -5.10
C PHE A 65 15.03 -50.27 -4.09
N THR A 66 16.21 -49.90 -4.61
CA THR A 66 17.26 -49.30 -3.81
C THR A 66 16.89 -47.83 -3.52
N ARG A 67 17.51 -47.27 -2.50
CA ARG A 67 17.33 -45.82 -2.17
C ARG A 67 17.58 -44.91 -3.38
N ALA A 68 18.51 -45.23 -4.25
CA ALA A 68 18.78 -44.46 -5.47
C ALA A 68 17.61 -44.55 -6.47
N MET A 69 16.96 -45.70 -6.58
CA MET A 69 15.77 -45.89 -7.43
C MET A 69 14.55 -45.16 -6.84
N GLU A 70 14.39 -45.18 -5.53
CA GLU A 70 13.35 -44.44 -4.82
C GLU A 70 13.48 -42.92 -5.09
N GLN A 71 14.66 -42.36 -4.87
CA GLN A 71 14.93 -40.95 -5.15
C GLN A 71 14.74 -40.61 -6.63
N TYR A 72 15.14 -41.49 -7.55
CA TYR A 72 14.88 -41.29 -8.98
C TYR A 72 13.39 -41.28 -9.29
N THR A 73 12.61 -42.17 -8.70
CA THR A 73 11.15 -42.27 -8.88
C THR A 73 10.47 -40.99 -8.38
N GLU A 74 10.83 -40.51 -7.19
CA GLU A 74 10.29 -39.26 -6.65
C GLU A 74 10.57 -38.07 -7.57
N ASN A 75 11.84 -37.89 -7.99
CA ASN A 75 12.22 -36.82 -8.91
C ASN A 75 11.52 -36.95 -10.28
N TYR A 76 11.41 -38.16 -10.81
CA TYR A 76 10.71 -38.40 -12.08
C TYR A 76 9.24 -38.03 -11.98
N CYS A 77 8.55 -38.53 -10.96
CA CYS A 77 7.14 -38.25 -10.72
C CYS A 77 6.85 -36.76 -10.43
N TRP A 78 7.81 -36.09 -9.81
CA TRP A 78 7.71 -34.64 -9.59
C TRP A 78 7.77 -33.86 -10.91
N VAL A 79 8.72 -34.18 -11.79
CA VAL A 79 8.93 -33.47 -13.05
C VAL A 79 7.86 -33.82 -14.10
N GLN A 80 7.52 -35.10 -14.23
CA GLN A 80 6.58 -35.61 -15.27
C GLN A 80 5.12 -35.32 -14.95
N ASN A 81 4.81 -34.87 -13.74
CA ASN A 81 3.48 -34.75 -13.16
C ASN A 81 2.85 -36.07 -12.74
N THR A 82 1.87 -35.97 -11.87
CA THR A 82 1.07 -37.10 -11.37
C THR A 82 -0.38 -36.92 -11.81
N TYR A 83 -1.16 -38.00 -11.74
CA TYR A 83 -2.58 -37.94 -12.04
C TYR A 83 -3.41 -38.43 -10.85
N TRP A 84 -4.63 -37.89 -10.73
CA TRP A 84 -5.53 -38.23 -9.64
C TRP A 84 -6.73 -39.03 -10.10
N ILE A 85 -7.03 -40.12 -9.35
CA ILE A 85 -8.20 -40.94 -9.53
C ILE A 85 -8.81 -41.15 -8.14
N PRO A 86 -10.13 -40.96 -7.97
CA PRO A 86 -10.82 -41.33 -6.74
C PRO A 86 -10.56 -42.79 -6.37
N PHE A 87 -10.38 -43.09 -5.09
CA PHE A 87 -10.12 -44.46 -4.63
C PHE A 87 -11.21 -45.47 -5.00
N GLN A 88 -12.42 -44.98 -5.30
CA GLN A 88 -13.57 -45.79 -5.69
C GLN A 88 -13.55 -46.19 -7.19
N ASP A 89 -12.79 -45.44 -8.01
CA ASP A 89 -12.72 -45.62 -9.44
C ASP A 89 -11.60 -46.57 -9.85
N LEU A 90 -11.84 -47.34 -10.90
CA LEU A 90 -10.81 -48.19 -11.51
C LEU A 90 -9.81 -47.34 -12.31
N ILE A 91 -8.53 -47.71 -12.23
CA ILE A 91 -7.48 -47.03 -13.01
C ILE A 91 -7.73 -47.28 -14.51
N PRO A 92 -7.87 -46.23 -15.34
CA PRO A 92 -8.06 -46.38 -16.78
C PRO A 92 -6.95 -47.16 -17.43
N HIS A 93 -7.30 -48.09 -18.32
CA HIS A 93 -6.31 -48.90 -19.06
C HIS A 93 -5.60 -48.08 -20.15
N ARG A 94 -6.29 -47.07 -20.72
CA ARG A 94 -5.74 -46.18 -21.77
C ARG A 94 -4.87 -45.12 -21.14
N LEU A 95 -3.69 -44.93 -21.70
CA LEU A 95 -2.75 -43.90 -21.25
C LEU A 95 -3.29 -42.47 -21.47
N ASP A 96 -3.91 -42.24 -22.62
CA ASP A 96 -4.50 -40.95 -22.97
C ASP A 96 -5.52 -40.46 -21.93
N ASP A 97 -6.27 -41.38 -21.30
CA ASP A 97 -7.25 -41.05 -20.27
C ASP A 97 -6.59 -40.70 -18.92
N ARG A 98 -5.39 -41.28 -18.66
CA ARG A 98 -4.57 -40.92 -17.49
C ARG A 98 -3.89 -39.56 -17.69
N GLU A 99 -3.35 -39.28 -18.89
CA GLU A 99 -2.73 -38.01 -19.24
C GLU A 99 -3.71 -36.84 -19.12
N ARG A 100 -4.98 -37.02 -19.50
CA ARG A 100 -6.03 -36.00 -19.34
C ARG A 100 -6.34 -35.65 -17.86
N ARG A 101 -5.99 -36.52 -16.92
CA ARG A 101 -6.19 -36.34 -15.47
C ARG A 101 -4.91 -35.91 -14.76
N GLN A 102 -3.87 -35.53 -15.53
CA GLN A 102 -2.61 -35.05 -14.96
C GLN A 102 -2.79 -33.72 -14.22
N ILE A 103 -2.04 -33.59 -13.14
CA ILE A 103 -2.02 -32.44 -12.27
C ILE A 103 -0.60 -31.87 -12.28
N GLY A 104 -0.42 -30.70 -12.88
CA GLY A 104 0.89 -30.06 -12.99
C GLY A 104 0.96 -28.64 -12.41
N TYR A 105 -0.17 -28.11 -11.88
CA TYR A 105 -0.26 -26.72 -11.40
C TYR A 105 0.67 -26.44 -10.21
N TYR A 106 0.96 -27.43 -9.39
CA TYR A 106 1.71 -27.26 -8.13
C TYR A 106 3.11 -26.71 -8.34
N GLN A 107 3.75 -26.99 -9.45
CA GLN A 107 5.06 -26.44 -9.81
C GLN A 107 5.00 -24.92 -10.07
N TRP A 108 3.86 -24.41 -10.53
CA TRP A 108 3.67 -23.01 -10.89
C TRP A 108 3.17 -22.12 -9.73
N VAL A 109 2.70 -22.73 -8.64
CA VAL A 109 2.13 -21.99 -7.50
C VAL A 109 3.05 -20.88 -6.97
N PRO A 110 4.36 -21.09 -6.73
CA PRO A 110 5.22 -20.03 -6.25
C PRO A 110 5.32 -18.83 -7.21
N PHE A 111 5.38 -19.11 -8.51
CA PHE A 111 5.46 -18.07 -9.53
C PHE A 111 4.16 -17.26 -9.62
N VAL A 112 3.01 -17.94 -9.56
CA VAL A 112 1.69 -17.28 -9.54
C VAL A 112 1.55 -16.41 -8.32
N LEU A 113 1.93 -16.87 -7.13
CA LEU A 113 1.93 -16.07 -5.91
C LEU A 113 2.88 -14.88 -6.00
N ALA A 114 4.07 -15.04 -6.57
CA ALA A 114 5.00 -13.93 -6.75
C ALA A 114 4.45 -12.85 -7.70
N VAL A 115 3.83 -13.26 -8.81
CA VAL A 115 3.15 -12.33 -9.74
C VAL A 115 1.97 -11.65 -9.04
N ALA A 116 1.17 -12.37 -8.27
CA ALA A 116 0.07 -11.81 -7.48
C ALA A 116 0.58 -10.73 -6.50
N ALA A 117 1.67 -11.00 -5.78
CA ALA A 117 2.31 -10.03 -4.90
C ALA A 117 2.74 -8.75 -5.63
N LEU A 118 3.35 -8.89 -6.82
CA LEU A 118 3.74 -7.74 -7.65
C LEU A 118 2.53 -6.91 -8.11
N MET A 119 1.42 -7.55 -8.46
CA MET A 119 0.20 -6.84 -8.88
C MET A 119 -0.37 -5.94 -7.78
N PHE A 120 -0.19 -6.27 -6.50
CA PHE A 120 -0.59 -5.40 -5.38
C PHE A 120 0.25 -4.12 -5.28
N HIS A 121 1.46 -4.08 -5.85
CA HIS A 121 2.29 -2.87 -5.90
C HIS A 121 1.95 -1.92 -7.07
N ILE A 122 1.30 -2.40 -8.13
CA ILE A 122 1.04 -1.61 -9.34
C ILE A 122 0.25 -0.33 -9.03
N PRO A 123 -0.91 -0.34 -8.32
CA PRO A 123 -1.68 0.86 -8.07
C PRO A 123 -0.87 1.93 -7.30
N SER A 124 -0.10 1.53 -6.29
CA SER A 124 0.76 2.44 -5.52
C SER A 124 1.87 3.05 -6.38
N SER A 125 2.42 2.30 -7.35
CA SER A 125 3.41 2.81 -8.30
C SER A 125 2.81 3.81 -9.28
N VAL A 126 1.59 3.56 -9.76
CA VAL A 126 0.83 4.48 -10.62
C VAL A 126 0.51 5.77 -9.87
N TRP A 127 0.11 5.71 -8.60
CA TRP A 127 -0.07 6.88 -7.75
C TRP A 127 1.17 7.76 -7.72
N ARG A 128 2.34 7.18 -7.49
CA ARG A 128 3.63 7.88 -7.46
C ARG A 128 3.93 8.64 -8.75
N MET A 129 3.61 8.02 -9.90
CA MET A 129 3.86 8.62 -11.20
C MET A 129 2.90 9.78 -11.51
N LEU A 130 1.64 9.67 -11.07
CA LEU A 130 0.59 10.63 -11.42
C LEU A 130 0.46 11.77 -10.41
N SER A 131 0.65 11.53 -9.11
CA SER A 131 0.45 12.52 -8.04
C SER A 131 1.36 13.74 -8.19
N SER A 132 2.61 13.54 -8.63
CA SER A 132 3.60 14.61 -8.80
C SER A 132 3.33 15.55 -9.99
N GLN A 133 2.45 15.16 -10.92
CA GLN A 133 2.25 15.93 -12.15
C GLN A 133 1.37 17.17 -12.01
N SER A 134 0.65 17.32 -10.90
CA SER A 134 -0.30 18.43 -10.67
C SER A 134 0.36 19.74 -10.24
N GLY A 135 1.65 19.73 -9.86
CA GLY A 135 2.31 20.84 -9.19
C GLY A 135 2.01 20.93 -7.68
N LEU A 136 1.04 20.17 -7.18
CA LEU A 136 0.71 20.04 -5.77
C LEU A 136 1.37 18.76 -5.22
N ASN A 137 2.44 18.92 -4.45
CA ASN A 137 3.14 17.77 -3.86
C ASN A 137 2.52 17.38 -2.51
N ALA A 138 1.54 16.46 -2.56
CA ALA A 138 0.85 16.00 -1.35
C ALA A 138 1.81 15.35 -0.36
N ALA A 139 2.80 14.60 -0.82
CA ALA A 139 3.79 13.94 0.04
C ALA A 139 4.62 14.96 0.82
N LEU A 140 5.07 16.05 0.18
CA LEU A 140 5.82 17.11 0.84
C LEU A 140 4.98 17.82 1.92
N VAL A 141 3.72 18.15 1.58
CA VAL A 141 2.78 18.80 2.50
C VAL A 141 2.55 17.93 3.75
N LEU A 142 2.31 16.63 3.55
CA LEU A 142 2.09 15.70 4.65
C LEU A 142 3.36 15.46 5.47
N GLN A 143 4.51 15.35 4.83
CA GLN A 143 5.79 15.19 5.51
C GLN A 143 6.07 16.39 6.44
N LEU A 144 5.82 17.61 5.97
CA LEU A 144 5.96 18.82 6.79
C LEU A 144 4.93 18.85 7.93
N ALA A 145 3.68 18.47 7.67
CA ALA A 145 2.62 18.47 8.68
C ALA A 145 2.88 17.43 9.79
N CYS A 146 3.52 16.30 9.46
CA CYS A 146 3.78 15.18 10.38
C CYS A 146 5.16 15.27 11.07
N GLN A 147 5.92 16.37 10.93
CA GLN A 147 7.22 16.50 11.59
C GLN A 147 7.08 16.48 13.11
N GLU A 148 7.93 15.72 13.80
CA GLU A 148 7.96 15.62 15.27
C GLU A 148 8.23 16.98 15.93
N GLN A 149 8.96 17.85 15.28
CA GLN A 149 9.25 19.23 15.73
C GLN A 149 8.00 20.10 15.89
N ASN A 150 6.88 19.74 15.26
CA ASN A 150 5.59 20.43 15.39
C ASN A 150 4.94 20.26 16.77
N VAL A 151 5.55 19.53 17.70
CA VAL A 151 5.15 19.48 19.11
C VAL A 151 5.42 20.83 19.79
N ASP A 152 6.53 21.51 19.42
CA ASP A 152 6.81 22.88 19.90
C ASP A 152 5.82 23.87 19.26
N PRO A 153 5.08 24.68 20.06
CA PRO A 153 4.11 25.66 19.56
C PRO A 153 4.70 26.67 18.60
N LEU A 154 5.94 27.13 18.84
CA LEU A 154 6.61 28.14 17.99
C LEU A 154 6.95 27.56 16.61
N VAL A 155 7.52 26.35 16.58
CA VAL A 155 7.86 25.64 15.34
C VAL A 155 6.58 25.30 14.57
N ARG A 156 5.56 24.78 15.28
CA ARG A 156 4.27 24.43 14.70
C ARG A 156 3.61 25.63 14.00
N ASN A 157 3.53 26.78 14.65
CA ASN A 157 2.90 27.96 14.06
C ASN A 157 3.64 28.42 12.79
N LYS A 158 4.96 28.36 12.78
CA LYS A 158 5.78 28.65 11.59
C LYS A 158 5.53 27.63 10.48
N THR A 159 5.46 26.36 10.81
CA THR A 159 5.18 25.29 9.85
C THR A 159 3.78 25.43 9.24
N ILE A 160 2.77 25.78 10.05
CA ILE A 160 1.39 26.02 9.58
C ILE A 160 1.35 27.19 8.60
N ASP A 161 2.03 28.30 8.88
CA ASP A 161 2.09 29.45 7.98
C ASP A 161 2.76 29.09 6.64
N VAL A 162 3.87 28.36 6.68
CA VAL A 162 4.55 27.86 5.47
C VAL A 162 3.65 26.91 4.68
N LEU A 163 2.97 25.96 5.35
CA LEU A 163 2.04 25.04 4.71
C LEU A 163 0.86 25.75 4.04
N ALA A 164 0.23 26.68 4.77
CA ALA A 164 -0.91 27.46 4.25
C ALA A 164 -0.52 28.27 3.01
N ARG A 165 0.63 28.93 3.03
CA ARG A 165 1.15 29.66 1.85
C ARG A 165 1.47 28.73 0.70
N HIS A 166 2.14 27.62 0.94
CA HIS A 166 2.48 26.64 -0.11
C HIS A 166 1.23 26.06 -0.78
N ILE A 167 0.19 25.71 0.02
CA ILE A 167 -1.09 25.22 -0.50
C ILE A 167 -1.78 26.31 -1.31
N ASP A 168 -1.79 27.56 -0.82
CA ASP A 168 -2.41 28.67 -1.52
C ASP A 168 -1.71 28.98 -2.85
N ASP A 169 -0.37 29.03 -2.88
CA ASP A 169 0.41 29.25 -4.10
C ASP A 169 0.17 28.15 -5.14
N ALA A 170 0.12 26.88 -4.70
CA ALA A 170 -0.17 25.76 -5.58
C ALA A 170 -1.59 25.83 -6.16
N LEU A 171 -2.59 26.16 -5.34
CA LEU A 171 -3.98 26.35 -5.79
C LEU A 171 -4.12 27.58 -6.72
N MET A 172 -3.38 28.65 -6.47
CA MET A 172 -3.31 29.82 -7.37
C MET A 172 -2.74 29.44 -8.72
N TYR A 173 -1.61 28.77 -8.73
CA TYR A 173 -0.99 28.29 -9.96
C TYR A 173 -1.96 27.45 -10.81
N GLN A 174 -2.70 26.53 -10.17
CA GLN A 174 -3.73 25.74 -10.83
C GLN A 174 -4.87 26.59 -11.41
N ARG A 175 -5.29 27.69 -10.72
CA ARG A 175 -6.34 28.60 -11.22
C ARG A 175 -5.90 29.38 -12.45
N GLU A 176 -4.72 29.97 -12.41
CA GLU A 176 -4.19 30.79 -13.49
C GLU A 176 -3.95 29.99 -14.76
N HIS A 177 -3.38 28.79 -14.62
CA HIS A 177 -3.10 27.92 -15.77
C HIS A 177 -4.35 27.14 -16.26
N GLY A 178 -5.31 26.88 -15.37
CA GLY A 178 -6.58 26.25 -15.72
C GLY A 178 -7.50 27.11 -16.58
N ALA A 179 -7.42 28.43 -16.45
CA ALA A 179 -8.19 29.36 -17.27
C ALA A 179 -7.73 29.40 -18.74
N ARG A 180 -6.48 29.01 -19.04
CA ARG A 180 -5.87 29.04 -20.39
C ARG A 180 -5.99 27.76 -21.20
N LYS A 181 -6.28 26.59 -20.61
CA LYS A 181 -6.29 25.29 -21.30
C LYS A 181 -7.69 24.71 -21.42
N LYS A 182 -7.99 24.17 -22.62
CA LYS A 182 -9.24 23.49 -22.98
C LYS A 182 -9.46 22.29 -22.05
N ASN A 183 -10.57 22.25 -21.34
CA ASN A 183 -10.94 21.14 -20.46
C ASN A 183 -11.19 19.86 -21.27
N ILE A 184 -10.56 18.77 -20.87
CA ILE A 184 -10.83 17.44 -21.43
C ILE A 184 -11.92 16.81 -20.57
N TYR A 185 -13.03 16.44 -21.20
CA TYR A 185 -14.12 15.71 -20.55
C TYR A 185 -13.91 14.21 -20.79
N ILE A 186 -13.80 13.43 -19.73
CA ILE A 186 -13.86 11.97 -19.80
C ILE A 186 -15.29 11.57 -19.42
N PHE A 187 -15.97 10.80 -20.31
CA PHE A 187 -17.37 10.39 -20.17
C PHE A 187 -18.39 11.52 -20.01
N ALA A 188 -18.13 12.72 -20.55
CA ALA A 188 -19.02 13.88 -20.53
C ALA A 188 -19.49 14.36 -19.12
N VAL A 189 -19.14 13.64 -18.05
CA VAL A 189 -19.57 13.90 -16.67
C VAL A 189 -18.44 14.41 -15.79
N VAL A 190 -17.22 13.90 -15.99
CA VAL A 190 -16.06 14.24 -15.15
C VAL A 190 -15.15 15.17 -15.90
N ARG A 191 -14.97 16.39 -15.39
CA ARG A 191 -13.97 17.34 -15.89
C ARG A 191 -12.60 16.90 -15.36
N VAL A 192 -11.81 16.28 -16.20
CA VAL A 192 -10.44 15.89 -15.87
C VAL A 192 -9.48 16.84 -16.54
N GLY A 193 -8.73 17.56 -15.75
CA GLY A 193 -7.69 18.44 -16.27
C GLY A 193 -6.68 18.75 -15.18
N LYS A 194 -5.40 18.68 -15.53
CA LYS A 194 -4.25 18.95 -14.66
C LYS A 194 -4.35 20.25 -13.85
N PHE A 195 -5.19 21.20 -14.29
CA PHE A 195 -5.33 22.53 -13.72
C PHE A 195 -6.74 22.88 -13.24
N TYR A 196 -7.65 21.90 -13.18
CA TYR A 196 -9.02 22.16 -12.74
C TYR A 196 -9.15 22.29 -11.22
N GLY A 197 -8.13 21.90 -10.44
CA GLY A 197 -8.16 21.89 -8.98
C GLY A 197 -8.92 20.70 -8.38
N ALA A 198 -9.09 19.65 -9.18
CA ALA A 198 -9.66 18.35 -8.78
C ALA A 198 -8.81 17.19 -9.34
N TYR A 199 -7.58 17.47 -9.82
CA TYR A 199 -6.75 16.46 -10.44
C TYR A 199 -6.27 15.42 -9.44
N VAL A 200 -5.67 15.88 -8.32
CA VAL A 200 -5.08 14.99 -7.30
C VAL A 200 -6.17 14.12 -6.68
N SER A 201 -7.30 14.72 -6.30
CA SER A 201 -8.45 14.01 -5.75
C SER A 201 -9.04 12.99 -6.73
N THR A 202 -9.14 13.34 -8.02
CA THR A 202 -9.63 12.39 -9.04
C THR A 202 -8.65 11.24 -9.26
N VAL A 203 -7.34 11.52 -9.35
CA VAL A 203 -6.32 10.47 -9.46
C VAL A 203 -6.34 9.57 -8.23
N TYR A 204 -6.51 10.13 -7.04
CA TYR A 204 -6.59 9.34 -5.82
C TYR A 204 -7.77 8.35 -5.82
N VAL A 205 -8.97 8.82 -6.19
CA VAL A 205 -10.16 7.96 -6.34
C VAL A 205 -9.93 6.89 -7.42
N PHE A 206 -9.27 7.26 -8.53
CA PHE A 206 -8.92 6.30 -9.57
C PHE A 206 -7.98 5.20 -9.04
N ILE A 207 -6.98 5.56 -8.24
CA ILE A 207 -6.08 4.57 -7.60
C ILE A 207 -6.84 3.66 -6.63
N LYS A 208 -7.77 4.21 -5.83
CA LYS A 208 -8.65 3.40 -4.98
C LYS A 208 -9.48 2.39 -5.80
N THR A 209 -9.98 2.84 -6.95
CA THR A 209 -10.69 1.94 -7.88
C THR A 209 -9.77 0.86 -8.43
N LEU A 210 -8.52 1.19 -8.78
CA LEU A 210 -7.53 0.20 -9.22
C LEU A 210 -7.21 -0.83 -8.13
N HIS A 211 -7.09 -0.41 -6.86
CA HIS A 211 -6.92 -1.34 -5.74
C HIS A 211 -8.11 -2.30 -5.64
N LEU A 212 -9.34 -1.79 -5.71
CA LEU A 212 -10.55 -2.61 -5.67
C LEU A 212 -10.61 -3.58 -6.86
N CYS A 213 -10.36 -3.11 -8.09
CA CYS A 213 -10.32 -3.95 -9.28
C CYS A 213 -9.27 -5.06 -9.15
N ASN A 214 -8.08 -4.74 -8.66
CA ASN A 214 -7.02 -5.73 -8.44
C ASN A 214 -7.46 -6.84 -7.47
N VAL A 215 -8.05 -6.48 -6.33
CA VAL A 215 -8.56 -7.47 -5.36
C VAL A 215 -9.65 -8.33 -5.96
N ILE A 216 -10.61 -7.73 -6.69
CA ILE A 216 -11.68 -8.47 -7.34
C ILE A 216 -11.11 -9.45 -8.37
N ILE A 217 -10.17 -9.01 -9.21
CA ILE A 217 -9.53 -9.88 -10.20
C ILE A 217 -8.80 -11.03 -9.51
N GLN A 218 -7.99 -10.75 -8.49
CA GLN A 218 -7.26 -11.78 -7.74
C GLN A 218 -8.22 -12.76 -7.04
N PHE A 219 -9.30 -12.26 -6.47
CA PHE A 219 -10.33 -13.07 -5.82
C PHE A 219 -11.06 -13.99 -6.82
N LEU A 220 -11.45 -13.44 -7.97
CA LEU A 220 -12.13 -14.22 -9.02
C LEU A 220 -11.20 -15.29 -9.62
N LEU A 221 -9.93 -14.98 -9.86
CA LEU A 221 -8.94 -15.95 -10.33
C LEU A 221 -8.75 -17.06 -9.30
N LEU A 222 -8.63 -16.71 -8.02
CA LEU A 222 -8.48 -17.67 -6.93
C LEU A 222 -9.74 -18.54 -6.79
N ASN A 223 -10.93 -17.95 -6.84
CA ASN A 223 -12.19 -18.68 -6.75
C ASN A 223 -12.38 -19.61 -7.94
N SER A 224 -12.11 -19.16 -9.17
CA SER A 224 -12.20 -19.99 -10.37
C SER A 224 -11.23 -21.19 -10.35
N PHE A 225 -10.05 -21.00 -9.72
CA PHE A 225 -9.10 -22.10 -9.50
C PHE A 225 -9.62 -23.12 -8.48
N LEU A 226 -10.27 -22.65 -7.41
CA LEU A 226 -10.79 -23.48 -6.31
C LEU A 226 -12.16 -24.08 -6.59
N GLU A 227 -12.94 -23.49 -7.50
CA GLU A 227 -14.31 -23.87 -7.81
C GLU A 227 -14.42 -25.32 -8.25
N THR A 228 -15.42 -26.04 -7.72
CA THR A 228 -15.83 -27.38 -8.10
C THR A 228 -17.32 -27.39 -8.36
N ALA A 229 -17.80 -28.41 -9.07
CA ALA A 229 -19.24 -28.57 -9.38
C ALA A 229 -20.11 -28.60 -8.11
N GLU A 230 -19.58 -29.11 -7.01
CA GLU A 230 -20.27 -29.17 -5.71
C GLU A 230 -20.14 -27.90 -4.87
N TYR A 231 -19.08 -27.11 -5.10
CA TYR A 231 -18.74 -25.92 -4.29
C TYR A 231 -18.46 -24.70 -5.18
N PRO A 232 -19.48 -23.97 -5.62
CA PRO A 232 -19.30 -22.79 -6.48
C PRO A 232 -18.57 -21.63 -5.76
N LEU A 233 -18.76 -21.50 -4.43
CA LEU A 233 -18.00 -20.60 -3.56
C LEU A 233 -17.19 -21.42 -2.57
N PHE A 234 -16.13 -22.04 -3.04
CA PHE A 234 -15.35 -23.02 -2.29
C PHE A 234 -14.98 -22.55 -0.89
N GLY A 235 -14.40 -21.35 -0.74
CA GLY A 235 -13.95 -20.86 0.55
C GLY A 235 -15.09 -20.59 1.55
N ALA A 236 -16.27 -20.19 1.07
CA ALA A 236 -17.44 -19.99 1.94
C ALA A 236 -17.97 -21.32 2.48
N HIS A 237 -18.02 -22.35 1.63
CA HIS A 237 -18.45 -23.68 2.03
C HIS A 237 -17.46 -24.35 2.97
N VAL A 238 -16.16 -24.26 2.68
CA VAL A 238 -15.10 -24.77 3.58
C VAL A 238 -15.16 -24.06 4.94
N LEU A 239 -15.38 -22.74 4.96
CA LEU A 239 -15.52 -22.01 6.23
C LEU A 239 -16.77 -22.46 7.00
N TYR A 240 -17.88 -22.68 6.31
CA TYR A 240 -19.12 -23.18 6.89
C TYR A 240 -18.94 -24.59 7.48
N ASP A 241 -18.31 -25.52 6.73
CA ASP A 241 -18.04 -26.87 7.21
C ASP A 241 -17.05 -26.86 8.38
N LEU A 242 -16.04 -25.98 8.35
CA LEU A 242 -15.08 -25.81 9.44
C LEU A 242 -15.79 -25.32 10.74
N LEU A 243 -16.71 -24.37 10.63
CA LEU A 243 -17.49 -23.86 11.76
C LEU A 243 -18.42 -24.92 12.37
N LEU A 244 -18.92 -25.85 11.53
CA LEU A 244 -19.75 -26.97 11.96
C LEU A 244 -18.94 -28.19 12.44
N GLY A 245 -17.60 -28.14 12.37
CA GLY A 245 -16.73 -29.26 12.73
C GLY A 245 -16.84 -30.47 11.78
N ARG A 246 -17.26 -30.25 10.52
CA ARG A 246 -17.35 -31.29 9.51
C ARG A 246 -16.06 -31.37 8.72
N GLU A 247 -15.62 -32.59 8.38
CA GLU A 247 -14.51 -32.77 7.44
C GLU A 247 -15.03 -32.47 6.03
N TRP A 248 -14.36 -31.49 5.34
CA TRP A 248 -14.68 -31.24 3.93
C TRP A 248 -14.13 -32.38 3.06
N ARG A 249 -14.92 -32.81 2.08
CA ARG A 249 -14.52 -33.86 1.14
C ARG A 249 -13.36 -33.38 0.26
N ASP A 250 -12.46 -34.28 -0.11
CA ASP A 250 -11.39 -34.00 -1.07
C ASP A 250 -12.01 -33.48 -2.37
N SER A 251 -11.78 -32.20 -2.66
CA SER A 251 -12.37 -31.52 -3.84
C SER A 251 -11.77 -31.98 -5.17
N GLY A 252 -10.76 -32.86 -5.13
CA GLY A 252 -9.98 -33.23 -6.30
C GLY A 252 -9.04 -32.16 -6.86
N LYS A 253 -9.13 -30.93 -6.35
CA LYS A 253 -8.24 -29.82 -6.75
C LYS A 253 -6.88 -29.88 -6.05
N PHE A 254 -6.84 -30.32 -4.80
CA PHE A 254 -5.62 -30.52 -4.03
C PHE A 254 -5.49 -31.96 -3.56
N PRO A 255 -5.37 -32.94 -4.47
CA PRO A 255 -5.25 -34.32 -4.06
C PRO A 255 -3.96 -34.51 -3.28
N ARG A 256 -4.09 -35.19 -2.14
CA ARG A 256 -2.96 -35.52 -1.28
C ARG A 256 -2.26 -36.80 -1.75
N VAL A 257 -3.04 -37.71 -2.31
CA VAL A 257 -2.56 -38.98 -2.83
C VAL A 257 -2.82 -39.05 -4.34
N THR A 258 -1.79 -39.31 -5.10
CA THR A 258 -1.81 -39.35 -6.58
C THR A 258 -1.10 -40.59 -7.10
N LEU A 259 -1.27 -40.88 -8.35
CA LEU A 259 -0.62 -41.97 -9.05
C LEU A 259 0.42 -41.44 -10.03
N CYS A 260 1.53 -42.11 -10.17
CA CYS A 260 2.57 -41.82 -11.12
C CYS A 260 2.93 -43.05 -11.94
N ASP A 261 2.92 -42.89 -13.24
CA ASP A 261 3.40 -43.90 -14.17
C ASP A 261 4.79 -43.50 -14.67
N PHE A 262 5.76 -44.38 -14.55
CA PHE A 262 7.10 -44.12 -15.08
C PHE A 262 7.67 -45.34 -15.77
N GLU A 263 8.52 -45.11 -16.76
CA GLU A 263 9.15 -46.16 -17.56
C GLU A 263 10.65 -46.14 -17.36
N ILE A 264 11.22 -47.28 -17.02
CA ILE A 264 12.65 -47.49 -16.91
C ILE A 264 13.14 -48.35 -18.04
N ARG A 265 14.16 -47.92 -18.75
CA ARG A 265 14.84 -48.71 -19.77
C ARG A 265 16.05 -49.43 -19.18
N VAL A 266 16.02 -50.76 -19.14
CA VAL A 266 17.11 -51.57 -18.63
C VAL A 266 17.52 -52.54 -19.73
N LEU A 267 18.75 -52.49 -20.18
CA LEU A 267 19.32 -53.35 -21.20
C LEU A 267 18.47 -53.46 -22.48
N GLY A 268 17.85 -52.38 -22.91
CA GLY A 268 16.98 -52.32 -24.09
C GLY A 268 15.53 -52.69 -23.84
N ASN A 269 15.16 -53.24 -22.70
CA ASN A 269 13.78 -53.49 -22.31
C ASN A 269 13.17 -52.26 -21.59
N VAL A 270 11.86 -52.08 -21.79
CA VAL A 270 11.07 -51.03 -21.14
C VAL A 270 10.25 -51.65 -20.03
N HIS A 271 10.50 -51.24 -18.78
CA HIS A 271 9.71 -51.67 -17.64
C HIS A 271 8.84 -50.49 -17.19
N ARG A 272 7.53 -50.71 -17.17
CA ARG A 272 6.57 -49.70 -16.69
C ARG A 272 6.17 -50.00 -15.26
N HIS A 273 6.22 -49.00 -14.42
CA HIS A 273 5.79 -49.04 -13.04
C HIS A 273 4.75 -47.98 -12.77
N THR A 274 3.69 -48.35 -12.01
CA THR A 274 2.70 -47.44 -11.47
C THR A 274 2.90 -47.40 -9.96
N VAL A 275 3.17 -46.25 -9.41
CA VAL A 275 3.37 -46.06 -7.97
C VAL A 275 2.39 -45.01 -7.41
N GLN A 276 2.06 -45.20 -6.15
CA GLN A 276 1.24 -44.26 -5.42
C GLN A 276 2.17 -43.26 -4.71
N CYS A 277 1.90 -41.97 -4.88
CA CYS A 277 2.70 -40.89 -4.31
C CYS A 277 1.84 -39.96 -3.46
N VAL A 278 2.45 -39.41 -2.40
CA VAL A 278 1.85 -38.42 -1.53
C VAL A 278 2.43 -37.05 -1.88
N LEU A 279 1.59 -36.12 -2.30
CA LEU A 279 1.95 -34.74 -2.60
C LEU A 279 1.88 -33.89 -1.33
N VAL A 280 2.96 -33.87 -0.54
CA VAL A 280 3.05 -33.12 0.71
C VAL A 280 2.87 -31.62 0.48
N VAL A 281 3.32 -31.13 -0.67
CA VAL A 281 3.18 -29.71 -1.03
C VAL A 281 1.71 -29.29 -1.16
N ASN A 282 0.82 -30.16 -1.61
CA ASN A 282 -0.60 -29.85 -1.78
C ASN A 282 -1.32 -29.61 -0.43
N MET A 283 -0.91 -30.32 0.62
CA MET A 283 -1.45 -30.09 1.95
C MET A 283 -1.18 -28.67 2.44
N LEU A 284 0.03 -28.15 2.20
CA LEU A 284 0.42 -26.78 2.55
C LEU A 284 -0.32 -25.75 1.67
N THR A 285 -0.33 -26.00 0.35
CA THR A 285 -0.92 -25.10 -0.64
C THR A 285 -2.42 -24.95 -0.42
N GLU A 286 -3.14 -26.04 -0.13
CA GLU A 286 -4.57 -26.01 0.22
C GLU A 286 -4.87 -25.00 1.36
N LYS A 287 -4.10 -25.06 2.44
CA LYS A 287 -4.29 -24.16 3.60
C LYS A 287 -3.98 -22.70 3.27
N ILE A 288 -2.92 -22.46 2.49
CA ILE A 288 -2.56 -21.12 2.01
C ILE A 288 -3.67 -20.54 1.15
N PHE A 289 -4.24 -21.30 0.23
CA PHE A 289 -5.28 -20.82 -0.69
C PHE A 289 -6.61 -20.55 0.02
N ILE A 290 -7.00 -21.38 1.02
CA ILE A 290 -8.17 -21.11 1.86
C ILE A 290 -7.96 -19.82 2.66
N PHE A 291 -6.80 -19.65 3.28
CA PHE A 291 -6.46 -18.43 3.99
C PHE A 291 -6.51 -17.20 3.07
N LEU A 292 -5.91 -17.28 1.89
CA LEU A 292 -5.93 -16.18 0.92
C LEU A 292 -7.34 -15.85 0.44
N TRP A 293 -8.21 -16.84 0.28
CA TRP A 293 -9.61 -16.62 -0.09
C TRP A 293 -10.33 -15.76 0.96
N ILE A 294 -10.19 -16.12 2.24
CA ILE A 294 -10.76 -15.35 3.36
C ILE A 294 -10.14 -13.94 3.40
N TRP A 295 -8.82 -13.86 3.32
CA TRP A 295 -8.09 -12.59 3.36
C TRP A 295 -8.53 -11.64 2.25
N LEU A 296 -8.60 -12.10 1.00
CA LEU A 296 -9.02 -11.28 -0.14
C LEU A 296 -10.49 -10.87 -0.04
N SER A 297 -11.37 -11.70 0.51
CA SER A 297 -12.78 -11.35 0.75
C SER A 297 -12.89 -10.18 1.74
N VAL A 298 -12.21 -10.26 2.88
CA VAL A 298 -12.19 -9.21 3.89
C VAL A 298 -11.54 -7.94 3.35
N LEU A 299 -10.40 -8.07 2.65
CA LEU A 299 -9.70 -6.96 2.02
C LEU A 299 -10.57 -6.26 0.98
N GLY A 300 -11.29 -7.02 0.16
CA GLY A 300 -12.23 -6.47 -0.83
C GLY A 300 -13.36 -5.67 -0.20
N LEU A 301 -13.94 -6.18 0.90
CA LEU A 301 -14.98 -5.46 1.64
C LEU A 301 -14.45 -4.15 2.23
N ILE A 302 -13.30 -4.19 2.90
CA ILE A 302 -12.68 -2.98 3.48
C ILE A 302 -12.35 -1.96 2.40
N THR A 303 -11.81 -2.42 1.25
CA THR A 303 -11.47 -1.55 0.12
C THR A 303 -12.70 -0.92 -0.50
N ALA A 304 -13.81 -1.67 -0.66
CA ALA A 304 -15.07 -1.13 -1.16
C ALA A 304 -15.65 -0.05 -0.25
N LEU A 305 -15.65 -0.29 1.06
CA LEU A 305 -16.10 0.69 2.05
C LEU A 305 -15.21 1.95 2.05
N ASN A 306 -13.91 1.77 1.96
CA ASN A 306 -12.95 2.88 1.86
C ASN A 306 -13.14 3.70 0.58
N LEU A 307 -13.36 3.05 -0.58
CA LEU A 307 -13.67 3.73 -1.83
C LEU A 307 -14.97 4.54 -1.73
N LEU A 308 -16.04 3.97 -1.14
CA LEU A 308 -17.29 4.67 -0.92
C LEU A 308 -17.11 5.90 -0.02
N PHE A 309 -16.34 5.76 1.06
CA PHE A 309 -16.01 6.88 1.95
C PHE A 309 -15.34 8.03 1.17
N TRP A 310 -14.27 7.74 0.39
CA TRP A 310 -13.57 8.77 -0.37
C TRP A 310 -14.42 9.37 -1.50
N LEU A 311 -15.26 8.58 -2.14
CA LEU A 311 -16.23 9.08 -3.13
C LEU A 311 -17.21 10.07 -2.48
N CYS A 312 -17.81 9.73 -1.35
CA CYS A 312 -18.71 10.63 -0.63
C CYS A 312 -17.97 11.89 -0.15
N ALA A 313 -16.78 11.74 0.40
CA ALA A 313 -16.00 12.84 0.95
C ALA A 313 -15.56 13.87 -0.12
N LEU A 314 -15.19 13.41 -1.32
CA LEU A 314 -14.66 14.28 -2.38
C LEU A 314 -15.72 14.71 -3.42
N ALA A 315 -16.66 13.85 -3.79
CA ALA A 315 -17.65 14.16 -4.80
C ALA A 315 -18.78 15.06 -4.26
N SER A 316 -19.24 14.84 -3.01
CA SER A 316 -20.33 15.59 -2.43
C SER A 316 -19.88 16.97 -1.94
N ALA A 317 -20.49 18.06 -2.48
CA ALA A 317 -20.23 19.41 -2.01
C ALA A 317 -20.63 19.58 -0.54
N HIS A 318 -21.71 18.95 -0.11
CA HIS A 318 -22.17 18.99 1.26
C HIS A 318 -21.17 18.35 2.24
N CYS A 319 -20.62 17.16 1.89
CA CYS A 319 -19.62 16.51 2.72
C CYS A 319 -18.33 17.35 2.84
N ARG A 320 -17.88 17.98 1.74
CA ARG A 320 -16.72 18.87 1.75
C ARG A 320 -16.94 20.10 2.63
N GLN A 321 -18.11 20.74 2.49
CA GLN A 321 -18.45 21.92 3.29
C GLN A 321 -18.58 21.61 4.78
N ASN A 322 -19.23 20.49 5.13
CA ASN A 322 -19.36 20.02 6.51
C ASN A 322 -18.01 19.71 7.14
N PHE A 323 -17.10 19.08 6.37
CA PHE A 323 -15.74 18.81 6.84
C PHE A 323 -15.00 20.12 7.19
N VAL A 324 -15.04 21.11 6.31
CA VAL A 324 -14.36 22.41 6.51
C VAL A 324 -15.02 23.18 7.65
N ALA A 325 -16.37 23.21 7.71
CA ALA A 325 -17.12 23.88 8.77
C ALA A 325 -16.77 23.33 10.16
N LYS A 326 -16.67 22.01 10.29
CA LYS A 326 -16.28 21.34 11.55
C LYS A 326 -14.87 21.74 12.03
N HIS A 327 -13.93 22.01 11.12
CA HIS A 327 -12.56 22.40 11.49
C HIS A 327 -12.38 23.89 11.71
N LEU A 328 -13.29 24.72 11.21
CA LEU A 328 -13.30 26.17 11.46
C LEU A 328 -14.13 26.55 12.69
N ASP A 329 -14.95 25.61 13.22
CA ASP A 329 -15.92 25.82 14.29
C ASP A 329 -16.82 27.07 14.04
N MET A 330 -17.20 27.28 12.79
CA MET A 330 -17.99 28.43 12.33
C MET A 330 -19.03 27.99 11.32
N GLU A 331 -20.25 28.46 11.51
CA GLU A 331 -21.33 28.34 10.54
C GLU A 331 -21.46 29.67 9.78
N SER A 332 -20.83 29.78 8.63
CA SER A 332 -20.83 31.00 7.82
C SER A 332 -21.32 30.71 6.41
N ASP A 333 -22.18 31.57 5.87
CA ASP A 333 -22.62 31.57 4.46
C ASP A 333 -21.44 31.62 3.45
N GLN A 334 -20.24 31.97 3.93
CA GLN A 334 -19.04 32.05 3.11
C GLN A 334 -18.28 30.73 2.98
N ILE A 335 -18.59 29.72 3.83
CA ILE A 335 -17.91 28.40 3.80
C ILE A 335 -18.09 27.75 2.42
N GLY A 336 -19.24 27.87 1.80
CA GLY A 336 -19.45 27.36 0.44
C GLY A 336 -18.52 28.00 -0.59
N ARG A 337 -18.30 29.34 -0.52
CA ARG A 337 -17.37 30.03 -1.42
C ARG A 337 -15.91 29.66 -1.14
N PHE A 338 -15.56 29.52 0.13
CA PHE A 338 -14.22 29.11 0.55
C PHE A 338 -13.93 27.69 0.08
N THR A 339 -14.85 26.74 0.32
CA THR A 339 -14.65 25.32 -0.03
C THR A 339 -14.65 25.10 -1.54
N ASP A 340 -15.66 25.64 -2.27
CA ASP A 340 -15.83 25.28 -3.68
C ASP A 340 -15.04 26.18 -4.64
N ARG A 341 -14.76 27.44 -4.29
CA ARG A 341 -14.03 28.37 -5.17
C ARG A 341 -12.57 28.54 -4.76
N PHE A 342 -12.28 28.58 -3.45
CA PHE A 342 -10.92 28.81 -2.96
C PHE A 342 -10.15 27.49 -2.80
N LEU A 343 -10.59 26.57 -1.97
CA LEU A 343 -9.91 25.29 -1.73
C LEU A 343 -10.05 24.32 -2.91
N ARG A 344 -11.25 24.23 -3.51
CA ARG A 344 -11.57 23.23 -4.53
C ARG A 344 -11.44 21.79 -3.98
N PRO A 345 -11.76 20.73 -4.72
CA PRO A 345 -11.62 19.36 -4.25
C PRO A 345 -10.19 18.99 -3.83
N ASP A 346 -9.15 19.48 -4.54
CA ASP A 346 -7.75 19.15 -4.23
C ASP A 346 -7.29 19.74 -2.89
N GLY A 347 -7.71 20.97 -2.55
CA GLY A 347 -7.43 21.56 -1.26
C GLY A 347 -8.12 20.84 -0.11
N VAL A 348 -9.40 20.46 -0.30
CA VAL A 348 -10.12 19.66 0.70
C VAL A 348 -9.51 18.28 0.87
N PHE A 349 -9.09 17.62 -0.21
CA PHE A 349 -8.36 16.36 -0.16
C PHE A 349 -7.10 16.46 0.70
N LEU A 350 -6.28 17.50 0.50
CA LEU A 350 -5.08 17.72 1.33
C LEU A 350 -5.42 17.92 2.81
N LEU A 351 -6.45 18.70 3.11
CA LEU A 351 -6.88 18.90 4.49
C LEU A 351 -7.37 17.59 5.13
N GLN A 352 -8.09 16.75 4.39
CA GLN A 352 -8.50 15.44 4.87
C GLN A 352 -7.30 14.52 5.12
N MET A 353 -6.30 14.56 4.25
CA MET A 353 -5.06 13.80 4.45
C MET A 353 -4.26 14.32 5.65
N ILE A 354 -4.19 15.64 5.86
CA ILE A 354 -3.55 16.24 7.05
C ILE A 354 -4.31 15.81 8.32
N ALA A 355 -5.64 15.81 8.31
CA ALA A 355 -6.45 15.38 9.45
C ALA A 355 -6.19 13.92 9.82
N SER A 356 -6.05 13.04 8.82
CA SER A 356 -5.83 11.61 9.04
C SER A 356 -4.40 11.27 9.51
N HIS A 357 -3.39 12.05 9.11
CA HIS A 357 -1.97 11.74 9.40
C HIS A 357 -1.38 12.60 10.53
N ALA A 358 -1.60 13.93 10.47
CA ALA A 358 -1.06 14.88 11.45
C ALA A 358 -2.06 15.25 12.56
N GLY A 359 -3.30 14.73 12.47
CA GLY A 359 -4.36 14.93 13.45
C GLY A 359 -5.21 16.18 13.21
N ASN A 360 -6.39 16.18 13.86
CA ASN A 360 -7.41 17.22 13.68
C ASN A 360 -6.95 18.61 14.14
N LEU A 361 -6.08 18.69 15.15
CA LEU A 361 -5.57 19.97 15.65
C LEU A 361 -4.73 20.72 14.59
N THR A 362 -3.81 19.99 13.95
CA THR A 362 -2.97 20.55 12.88
C THR A 362 -3.83 20.94 11.67
N CYS A 363 -4.80 20.08 11.31
CA CYS A 363 -5.74 20.36 10.24
C CYS A 363 -6.57 21.64 10.51
N ALA A 364 -7.12 21.80 11.72
CA ALA A 364 -7.91 22.98 12.09
C ALA A 364 -7.08 24.26 11.97
N LYS A 365 -5.84 24.26 12.48
CA LYS A 365 -4.95 25.43 12.38
C LYS A 365 -4.52 25.77 10.95
N VAL A 366 -4.25 24.77 10.10
CA VAL A 366 -3.96 24.99 8.67
C VAL A 366 -5.20 25.53 7.96
N THR A 367 -6.39 25.02 8.29
CA THR A 367 -7.66 25.49 7.72
C THR A 367 -7.95 26.93 8.14
N GLU A 368 -7.70 27.30 9.40
CA GLU A 368 -7.82 28.66 9.91
C GLU A 368 -6.85 29.62 9.19
N ALA A 369 -5.59 29.24 9.03
CA ALA A 369 -4.60 30.03 8.28
C ALA A 369 -5.02 30.26 6.83
N LEU A 370 -5.52 29.23 6.14
CA LEU A 370 -6.06 29.34 4.79
C LEU A 370 -7.33 30.22 4.71
N TRP A 371 -8.19 30.17 5.74
CA TRP A 371 -9.36 31.02 5.87
C TRP A 371 -8.96 32.51 6.01
N LEU A 372 -7.96 32.82 6.80
CA LEU A 372 -7.43 34.20 6.94
C LEU A 372 -6.88 34.72 5.61
N ILE A 373 -6.17 33.89 4.85
CA ILE A 373 -5.70 34.25 3.50
C ILE A 373 -6.88 34.55 2.56
N PHE A 374 -7.93 33.71 2.61
CA PHE A 374 -9.16 33.93 1.83
C PHE A 374 -9.86 35.24 2.19
N LEU A 375 -10.01 35.57 3.48
CA LEU A 375 -10.63 36.82 3.93
C LEU A 375 -9.85 38.03 3.47
N ARG A 376 -8.52 38.05 3.62
CA ARG A 376 -7.63 39.12 3.14
C ARG A 376 -7.82 39.40 1.63
N ARG A 377 -7.93 38.34 0.82
CA ARG A 377 -8.19 38.47 -0.63
C ARG A 377 -9.60 38.92 -0.96
N SER A 378 -10.55 38.63 -0.12
CA SER A 378 -11.96 39.03 -0.32
C SER A 378 -12.24 40.49 0.07
N GLY A 379 -11.22 41.25 0.52
CA GLY A 379 -11.34 42.66 0.93
C GLY A 379 -12.17 42.87 2.18
N LYS A 380 -12.38 41.86 3.01
CA LYS A 380 -13.10 41.99 4.28
C LYS A 380 -12.12 42.21 5.42
N PRO A 381 -12.43 43.14 6.38
CA PRO A 381 -11.59 43.33 7.53
C PRO A 381 -11.46 42.02 8.32
N VAL A 382 -10.26 41.62 8.56
CA VAL A 382 -9.95 40.54 9.50
C VAL A 382 -10.29 41.09 10.87
N LEU A 383 -11.28 40.53 11.53
CA LEU A 383 -11.53 40.83 12.93
C LEU A 383 -10.35 40.26 13.73
N ASP A 384 -9.37 41.10 14.01
CA ASP A 384 -8.15 40.80 14.82
C ASP A 384 -8.47 40.57 16.32
N GLU A 385 -9.72 40.24 16.67
CA GLU A 385 -10.21 40.25 18.04
C GLU A 385 -9.92 38.99 18.87
N LYS A 386 -9.26 37.96 18.30
CA LYS A 386 -8.97 36.72 19.07
C LYS A 386 -7.50 36.44 19.35
N VAL A 387 -6.56 37.22 18.81
CA VAL A 387 -5.12 36.98 19.04
C VAL A 387 -4.55 37.83 20.16
N GLU A 388 -5.18 38.96 20.51
CA GLU A 388 -4.67 39.86 21.56
C GLU A 388 -5.22 39.62 22.98
N SER A 389 -6.27 38.82 23.15
CA SER A 389 -6.85 38.59 24.48
C SER A 389 -6.27 37.38 25.24
N SER A 390 -5.41 36.58 24.62
CA SER A 390 -4.74 35.46 25.31
C SER A 390 -3.36 35.77 25.83
N ASP A 391 -2.72 36.88 25.38
CA ASP A 391 -1.36 37.24 25.80
C ASP A 391 -1.30 38.43 26.77
N ARG A 392 -2.44 39.05 27.13
CA ARG A 392 -2.50 40.20 28.01
C ARG A 392 -3.10 39.96 29.39
N GLY A 393 -3.39 38.71 29.72
CA GLY A 393 -4.19 38.35 30.92
C GLY A 393 -3.44 37.94 32.17
N GLU A 394 -2.11 37.74 32.16
CA GLU A 394 -1.46 37.13 33.34
C GLU A 394 -0.09 37.71 33.77
N TRP A 395 0.41 38.84 33.22
CA TRP A 395 1.71 39.38 33.61
C TRP A 395 1.69 40.84 34.10
N GLU A 396 0.55 41.48 34.34
CA GLU A 396 0.45 42.88 34.78
C GLU A 396 -0.04 43.07 36.22
N SER A 397 0.29 42.20 37.17
CA SER A 397 -0.08 42.46 38.56
C SER A 397 1.05 42.40 39.61
N ASN A 398 2.32 42.28 39.26
CA ASN A 398 3.37 42.22 40.29
C ASN A 398 4.65 43.02 40.06
N ASP A 399 4.78 43.92 39.09
CA ASP A 399 6.05 44.62 38.85
C ASP A 399 6.04 46.17 39.10
N ASP A 400 4.97 46.74 39.64
CA ASP A 400 4.96 48.19 39.99
C ASP A 400 5.52 48.56 41.37
N ALA A 401 6.07 47.61 42.12
CA ALA A 401 6.64 47.86 43.43
C ALA A 401 8.18 47.86 43.51
N ALA A 402 8.90 47.50 42.45
CA ALA A 402 10.37 47.34 42.51
C ALA A 402 11.20 48.27 41.59
N ARG A 403 10.61 49.28 40.99
CA ARG A 403 11.34 50.14 40.04
C ARG A 403 11.58 51.61 40.59
N LYS A 404 12.11 51.66 41.75
CA LYS A 404 12.77 52.87 42.27
C LYS A 404 14.02 52.48 43.02
N GLU A 405 15.09 52.10 42.33
CA GLU A 405 16.47 52.27 42.79
C GLU A 405 17.45 51.82 41.70
N SER A 406 18.37 52.81 41.38
CA SER A 406 19.69 52.59 40.78
C SER A 406 19.84 52.14 39.31
N LEU A 407 20.03 53.18 38.49
CA LEU A 407 20.84 53.07 37.26
C LEU A 407 22.33 53.04 37.60
N PRO A 408 23.14 52.14 37.08
CA PRO A 408 24.53 52.41 36.78
C PRO A 408 24.80 52.45 35.26
N ARG A 409 25.58 53.45 34.99
CA ARG A 409 26.35 53.90 33.83
C ARG A 409 26.67 52.83 32.79
N ARG A 410 26.42 53.18 31.54
CA ARG A 410 26.76 52.50 30.26
C ARG A 410 28.27 52.27 30.15
N GLU A 411 28.74 51.04 30.16
CA GLU A 411 30.09 50.66 29.72
C GLU A 411 30.01 50.08 28.31
N SER A 412 30.93 50.58 27.46
CA SER A 412 31.10 50.16 26.05
C SER A 412 31.64 48.75 25.96
N TRP A 413 30.89 47.86 25.29
CA TRP A 413 31.34 46.53 24.94
C TRP A 413 32.20 46.58 23.68
N HIS A 414 33.49 46.20 23.82
CA HIS A 414 34.41 45.93 22.71
C HIS A 414 34.03 44.58 22.09
N GLU A 415 33.88 44.56 20.79
CA GLU A 415 33.73 43.34 20.02
C GLU A 415 34.98 42.45 20.14
N PRO A 416 34.84 41.12 20.33
CA PRO A 416 35.99 40.23 20.30
C PRO A 416 36.49 40.06 18.86
N PRO A 417 37.82 39.86 18.65
CA PRO A 417 38.42 39.71 17.34
C PRO A 417 38.02 38.40 16.67
N LEU A 418 37.83 38.47 15.35
CA LEU A 418 37.52 37.34 14.48
C LEU A 418 38.60 36.23 14.56
N PRO A 419 38.21 34.93 14.54
CA PRO A 419 39.16 33.84 14.52
C PRO A 419 39.94 33.80 13.19
N PRO A 420 41.20 33.32 13.19
CA PRO A 420 42.03 33.24 11.99
C PRO A 420 41.51 32.20 10.97
N PRO A 421 41.77 32.40 9.68
CA PRO A 421 41.31 31.51 8.62
C PRO A 421 41.97 30.10 8.73
N MET A 422 41.16 29.05 8.54
CA MET A 422 41.62 27.68 8.56
C MET A 422 42.58 27.39 7.39
N PRO A 423 43.62 26.60 7.57
CA PRO A 423 44.55 26.23 6.50
C PRO A 423 43.88 25.33 5.46
N GLN A 424 44.08 25.67 4.19
CA GLN A 424 43.61 24.87 3.05
C GLN A 424 44.40 23.57 2.96
N LEU A 425 43.72 22.44 2.98
CA LEU A 425 44.26 21.12 2.69
C LEU A 425 44.54 20.97 1.18
N PRO A 426 45.68 20.40 0.76
CA PRO A 426 46.05 20.25 -0.65
C PRO A 426 45.16 19.20 -1.36
N ILE A 427 44.62 19.61 -2.51
CA ILE A 427 43.94 18.73 -3.46
C ILE A 427 44.98 17.72 -4.02
N ARG A 428 44.86 16.46 -3.68
CA ARG A 428 45.57 15.36 -4.34
C ARG A 428 44.80 14.92 -5.58
N SER A 429 45.30 15.33 -6.72
CA SER A 429 44.98 14.72 -8.02
C SER A 429 45.58 13.31 -8.07
N HIS A 430 44.73 12.28 -8.28
CA HIS A 430 45.19 11.01 -8.85
C HIS A 430 44.39 10.74 -10.13
N TYR A 431 45.11 10.97 -11.22
CA TYR A 431 44.92 10.25 -12.49
C TYR A 431 45.43 8.80 -12.29
N VAL A 432 44.71 7.81 -12.64
CA VAL A 432 44.85 6.66 -13.56
C VAL A 432 43.60 5.79 -13.42
#